data_6c63795b101e48aaf38abcf6e54c3d35
#
_entry.id   6c63795b101e48aaf38abcf6e54c3d35
#
_cell.length_a   1.000
_cell.length_b   1.000
_cell.length_c   1.000
_cell.angle_alpha   90.00
_cell.angle_beta   90.00
_cell.angle_gamma   90.00
#
_symmetry.space_group_name_H-M   'P 1'
#
loop_
_entity.id
_entity.type
_entity.pdbx_description
1 polymer ?
#
loop_
_entity_poly.entity_id
_entity_poly.type
_entity_poly.pdbx_seq_one_letter_code
_entity_poly.pdbx_strand_id
1 'polypeptide(L)'
;MRFLAPLLLALLSSALAAQPAAPAAGEPTDRHAQASTAPARLTLIIDDLGQTPSRDRRVLALPGPVALAILPDTPHATRLAEEAHRNGKTVMLHLPMDPAGGRYAWHPGLPVDELEKRLDAAFDAVPHAHGVNNHMGSRMTADATAMSWLMGELQRRHRFFIDSRTSTATVAGATAQRVGLASLSRDVFLDNEPTAEAVAAQLEKAVELARKQGSVVVIGHPYPATLDVLERELPRLAARGIDWIGVEQMIAVRGNRAMAAHGKGGIYR
;
A
#
# COMPACT_ATOMS: atom_id res chain seq x y z
N MET A 1 -60.73 65.43 -40.70
CA MET A 1 -59.89 66.33 -41.53
C MET A 1 -58.45 65.84 -41.42
N ARG A 2 -57.88 65.56 -42.55
CA ARG A 2 -56.53 64.97 -42.78
C ARG A 2 -55.47 66.07 -42.65
N PHE A 3 -54.35 65.82 -42.02
CA PHE A 3 -53.10 66.49 -42.35
C PHE A 3 -51.94 65.51 -42.26
N LEU A 4 -51.28 65.27 -43.37
CA LEU A 4 -50.00 64.58 -43.56
C LEU A 4 -48.84 65.51 -43.14
N ALA A 5 -47.85 65.00 -42.59
CA ALA A 5 -46.54 65.64 -42.44
C ALA A 5 -45.43 64.63 -42.84
N PRO A 6 -44.35 65.09 -43.47
CA PRO A 6 -43.48 64.29 -44.29
C PRO A 6 -42.32 63.67 -43.50
N LEU A 7 -41.90 62.54 -44.01
CA LEU A 7 -40.78 61.70 -43.53
C LEU A 7 -39.45 62.32 -43.96
N LEU A 8 -38.60 62.67 -43.01
CA LEU A 8 -37.23 63.09 -43.29
C LEU A 8 -36.26 61.88 -43.09
N LEU A 9 -35.69 61.44 -44.21
CA LEU A 9 -34.73 60.29 -44.25
C LEU A 9 -33.32 60.80 -43.97
N ALA A 10 -32.77 60.54 -42.81
CA ALA A 10 -31.38 60.83 -42.51
C ALA A 10 -30.50 59.59 -42.79
N LEU A 11 -29.65 59.71 -43.77
CA LEU A 11 -28.62 58.71 -44.10
C LEU A 11 -27.45 58.85 -43.09
N LEU A 12 -27.29 57.90 -42.17
CA LEU A 12 -26.11 57.75 -41.34
C LEU A 12 -25.17 56.79 -42.03
N SER A 13 -24.06 57.30 -42.52
CA SER A 13 -22.92 56.51 -43.01
C SER A 13 -22.18 55.88 -41.84
N SER A 14 -22.27 54.55 -41.65
CA SER A 14 -21.51 53.81 -40.65
C SER A 14 -20.11 53.53 -41.19
N ALA A 15 -19.12 54.16 -40.64
CA ALA A 15 -17.71 53.85 -40.84
C ALA A 15 -17.42 52.49 -40.13
N LEU A 16 -17.08 51.50 -40.92
CA LEU A 16 -16.67 50.15 -40.45
C LEU A 16 -15.23 50.29 -39.94
N ALA A 17 -15.04 50.38 -38.63
CA ALA A 17 -13.70 50.28 -38.02
C ALA A 17 -13.23 48.83 -38.02
N ALA A 18 -12.13 48.55 -38.74
CA ALA A 18 -11.46 47.28 -38.72
C ALA A 18 -10.90 47.00 -37.33
N GLN A 19 -11.39 45.96 -36.67
CA GLN A 19 -10.79 45.42 -35.42
C GLN A 19 -9.49 44.70 -35.77
N PRO A 20 -8.41 44.86 -34.95
CA PRO A 20 -7.21 44.06 -35.14
C PRO A 20 -7.51 42.59 -34.80
N ALA A 21 -7.05 41.66 -35.63
CA ALA A 21 -7.15 40.22 -35.43
C ALA A 21 -6.48 39.81 -34.12
N ALA A 22 -7.19 39.01 -33.31
CA ALA A 22 -6.66 38.38 -32.13
C ALA A 22 -5.50 37.44 -32.52
N PRO A 23 -4.45 37.34 -31.73
CA PRO A 23 -3.37 36.38 -32.00
C PRO A 23 -3.91 34.94 -31.95
N ALA A 24 -3.53 34.14 -32.94
CA ALA A 24 -3.87 32.74 -33.08
C ALA A 24 -3.61 32.01 -31.76
N ALA A 25 -4.63 31.24 -31.33
CA ALA A 25 -4.49 30.33 -30.19
C ALA A 25 -3.28 29.42 -30.43
N GLY A 26 -2.27 29.53 -29.56
CA GLY A 26 -1.12 28.65 -29.58
C GLY A 26 -1.61 27.20 -29.52
N GLU A 27 -1.00 26.36 -30.32
CA GLU A 27 -1.19 24.90 -30.31
C GLU A 27 -1.10 24.41 -28.88
N PRO A 28 -1.93 23.40 -28.46
CA PRO A 28 -1.76 22.78 -27.15
C PRO A 28 -0.36 22.15 -27.12
N THR A 29 0.55 22.80 -26.39
CA THR A 29 1.82 22.18 -26.06
C THR A 29 1.51 20.88 -25.35
N ASP A 30 1.80 19.82 -26.06
CA ASP A 30 1.77 18.44 -25.61
C ASP A 30 2.56 18.39 -24.27
N ARG A 31 1.83 18.45 -23.15
CA ARG A 31 2.40 18.19 -21.86
C ARG A 31 2.63 16.68 -21.79
N HIS A 32 3.68 16.25 -22.48
CA HIS A 32 4.28 14.97 -22.18
C HIS A 32 4.38 14.88 -20.66
N ALA A 33 3.64 13.93 -20.09
CA ALA A 33 3.75 13.59 -18.69
C ALA A 33 5.24 13.37 -18.41
N GLN A 34 5.86 14.35 -17.76
CA GLN A 34 7.25 14.22 -17.32
C GLN A 34 7.24 13.00 -16.39
N ALA A 35 7.81 11.91 -16.88
CA ALA A 35 8.03 10.72 -16.09
C ALA A 35 8.73 11.19 -14.80
N SER A 36 8.11 10.91 -13.66
CA SER A 36 8.64 11.27 -12.36
C SER A 36 10.09 10.82 -12.29
N THR A 37 11.03 11.74 -12.12
CA THR A 37 12.46 11.44 -11.96
C THR A 37 12.77 10.72 -10.64
N ALA A 38 11.78 10.55 -9.77
CA ALA A 38 11.92 9.81 -8.52
C ALA A 38 12.07 8.30 -8.83
N PRO A 39 13.00 7.61 -8.18
CA PRO A 39 13.20 6.18 -8.39
C PRO A 39 11.94 5.39 -8.08
N ALA A 40 11.69 4.35 -8.86
CA ALA A 40 10.62 3.40 -8.60
C ALA A 40 10.97 2.59 -7.34
N ARG A 41 10.02 2.47 -6.40
CA ARG A 41 10.27 1.87 -5.08
C ARG A 41 9.52 0.58 -4.89
N LEU A 42 10.17 -0.39 -4.25
CA LEU A 42 9.60 -1.68 -3.90
C LEU A 42 9.76 -1.93 -2.40
N THR A 43 8.73 -2.45 -1.76
CA THR A 43 8.77 -2.99 -0.39
C THR A 43 8.35 -4.45 -0.42
N LEU A 44 9.11 -5.30 0.26
CA LEU A 44 8.89 -6.74 0.34
C LEU A 44 8.55 -7.16 1.76
N ILE A 45 7.48 -7.94 1.91
CA ILE A 45 7.05 -8.58 3.15
C ILE A 45 7.02 -10.09 2.89
N ILE A 46 7.53 -10.89 3.80
CA ILE A 46 7.40 -12.35 3.77
C ILE A 46 6.52 -12.78 4.93
N ASP A 47 5.38 -13.36 4.59
CA ASP A 47 4.36 -13.86 5.52
C ASP A 47 4.64 -15.30 5.98
N ASP A 48 3.83 -15.84 6.90
CA ASP A 48 3.82 -17.23 7.40
C ASP A 48 5.14 -17.71 8.02
N LEU A 49 5.88 -16.83 8.67
CA LEU A 49 7.17 -17.14 9.28
C LEU A 49 7.03 -17.69 10.71
N GLY A 50 8.08 -18.39 11.16
CA GLY A 50 8.19 -18.98 12.51
C GLY A 50 7.90 -20.47 12.56
N GLN A 51 7.47 -21.10 11.46
CA GLN A 51 7.12 -22.50 11.38
C GLN A 51 8.31 -23.39 11.00
N THR A 52 9.14 -22.96 10.07
CA THR A 52 10.19 -23.77 9.46
C THR A 52 11.55 -23.10 9.53
N PRO A 53 12.39 -23.42 10.52
CA PRO A 53 13.66 -22.71 10.77
C PRO A 53 14.62 -22.65 9.59
N SER A 54 14.62 -23.66 8.70
CA SER A 54 15.47 -23.63 7.51
C SER A 54 15.03 -22.57 6.50
N ARG A 55 13.72 -22.37 6.32
CA ARG A 55 13.15 -21.35 5.46
C ARG A 55 13.28 -19.97 6.10
N ASP A 56 12.99 -19.87 7.41
CA ASP A 56 13.11 -18.62 8.17
C ASP A 56 14.53 -18.05 8.09
N ARG A 57 15.56 -18.91 8.20
CA ARG A 57 16.96 -18.49 8.02
C ARG A 57 17.28 -17.97 6.61
N ARG A 58 16.67 -18.54 5.57
CA ARG A 58 16.82 -18.01 4.20
C ARG A 58 16.23 -16.62 4.09
N VAL A 59 15.04 -16.37 4.69
CA VAL A 59 14.43 -15.04 4.70
C VAL A 59 15.30 -14.03 5.47
N LEU A 60 15.83 -14.40 6.63
CA LEU A 60 16.77 -13.57 7.39
C LEU A 60 18.02 -13.21 6.59
N ALA A 61 18.52 -14.13 5.76
CA ALA A 61 19.72 -13.94 4.93
C ALA A 61 19.46 -13.12 3.66
N LEU A 62 18.19 -12.88 3.27
CA LEU A 62 17.90 -12.02 2.12
C LEU A 62 18.52 -10.64 2.33
N PRO A 63 19.15 -10.07 1.29
CA PRO A 63 19.72 -8.74 1.39
C PRO A 63 18.62 -7.67 1.57
N GLY A 64 19.00 -6.50 2.07
CA GLY A 64 18.12 -5.34 2.14
C GLY A 64 17.00 -5.40 3.18
N PRO A 65 16.03 -4.48 3.11
CA PRO A 65 15.05 -4.23 4.16
C PRO A 65 13.77 -5.06 3.99
N VAL A 66 13.88 -6.40 3.96
CA VAL A 66 12.71 -7.28 4.00
C VAL A 66 12.01 -7.20 5.36
N ALA A 67 10.67 -7.12 5.37
CA ALA A 67 9.87 -7.25 6.58
C ALA A 67 9.45 -8.71 6.80
N LEU A 68 9.56 -9.19 8.02
CA LEU A 68 9.22 -10.53 8.43
C LEU A 68 7.89 -10.52 9.20
N ALA A 69 6.84 -11.08 8.60
CA ALA A 69 5.54 -11.24 9.24
C ALA A 69 5.44 -12.65 9.84
N ILE A 70 5.42 -12.69 11.17
CA ILE A 70 5.60 -13.91 11.96
C ILE A 70 4.26 -14.31 12.57
N LEU A 71 3.88 -15.57 12.38
CA LEU A 71 2.69 -16.17 12.99
C LEU A 71 2.93 -16.39 14.50
N PRO A 72 2.03 -15.89 15.38
CA PRO A 72 2.25 -15.94 16.83
C PRO A 72 2.13 -17.33 17.44
N ASP A 73 1.43 -18.27 16.80
CA ASP A 73 1.19 -19.63 17.27
C ASP A 73 2.22 -20.66 16.71
N THR A 74 3.29 -20.18 16.11
CA THR A 74 4.35 -21.05 15.59
C THR A 74 5.43 -21.34 16.66
N PRO A 75 6.09 -22.53 16.62
CA PRO A 75 7.02 -22.93 17.66
C PRO A 75 8.30 -22.07 17.75
N HIS A 76 8.60 -21.30 16.71
CA HIS A 76 9.81 -20.49 16.62
C HIS A 76 9.54 -18.98 16.57
N ALA A 77 8.29 -18.54 16.80
CA ALA A 77 7.87 -17.15 16.65
C ALA A 77 8.75 -16.18 17.43
N THR A 78 8.84 -16.34 18.75
CA THR A 78 9.60 -15.44 19.63
C THR A 78 11.08 -15.40 19.27
N ARG A 79 11.70 -16.58 19.07
CA ARG A 79 13.11 -16.65 18.70
C ARG A 79 13.40 -15.98 17.36
N LEU A 80 12.54 -16.20 16.36
CA LEU A 80 12.69 -15.58 15.04
C LEU A 80 12.52 -14.07 15.11
N ALA A 81 11.55 -13.58 15.89
CA ALA A 81 11.33 -12.15 16.07
C ALA A 81 12.56 -11.46 16.70
N GLU A 82 13.13 -12.05 17.74
CA GLU A 82 14.37 -11.55 18.37
C GLU A 82 15.56 -11.57 17.40
N GLU A 83 15.72 -12.65 16.63
CA GLU A 83 16.80 -12.80 15.65
C GLU A 83 16.64 -11.78 14.49
N ALA A 84 15.43 -11.60 13.99
CA ALA A 84 15.12 -10.61 12.96
C ALA A 84 15.44 -9.18 13.43
N HIS A 85 15.01 -8.85 14.66
CA HIS A 85 15.30 -7.55 15.27
C HIS A 85 16.82 -7.29 15.40
N ARG A 86 17.60 -8.28 15.92
CA ARG A 86 19.06 -8.16 16.02
C ARG A 86 19.75 -7.98 14.65
N ASN A 87 19.16 -8.50 13.59
CA ASN A 87 19.65 -8.34 12.22
C ASN A 87 19.12 -7.07 11.52
N GLY A 88 18.47 -6.17 12.25
CA GLY A 88 17.94 -4.91 11.70
C GLY A 88 16.78 -5.08 10.71
N LYS A 89 16.09 -6.22 10.76
CA LYS A 89 14.90 -6.47 9.93
C LYS A 89 13.65 -5.95 10.63
N THR A 90 12.70 -5.42 9.86
CA THR A 90 11.39 -5.06 10.39
C THR A 90 10.61 -6.33 10.76
N VAL A 91 10.21 -6.44 12.02
CA VAL A 91 9.34 -7.50 12.53
C VAL A 91 7.89 -7.04 12.46
N MET A 92 7.00 -7.91 11.99
CA MET A 92 5.57 -7.71 11.96
C MET A 92 4.85 -8.90 12.60
N LEU A 93 3.76 -8.63 13.29
CA LEU A 93 2.83 -9.65 13.74
C LEU A 93 1.92 -10.06 12.58
N HIS A 94 2.01 -11.32 12.14
CA HIS A 94 1.08 -11.90 11.17
C HIS A 94 -0.14 -12.43 11.92
N LEU A 95 -1.15 -11.54 12.11
CA LEU A 95 -2.29 -11.81 13.00
C LEU A 95 -3.28 -12.76 12.33
N PRO A 96 -3.52 -13.97 12.91
CA PRO A 96 -4.53 -14.88 12.39
C PRO A 96 -5.93 -14.29 12.48
N MET A 97 -6.66 -14.34 11.36
CA MET A 97 -8.01 -13.80 11.24
C MET A 97 -8.92 -14.78 10.50
N ASP A 98 -10.19 -14.86 10.90
CA ASP A 98 -11.20 -15.74 10.30
C ASP A 98 -11.17 -15.67 8.74
N PRO A 99 -11.00 -16.83 8.05
CA PRO A 99 -11.20 -18.21 8.49
C PRO A 99 -9.98 -18.91 9.15
N ALA A 100 -8.89 -18.21 9.45
CA ALA A 100 -7.80 -18.81 10.21
C ALA A 100 -8.29 -19.25 11.60
N GLY A 101 -7.78 -20.39 12.08
CA GLY A 101 -8.01 -20.91 13.43
C GLY A 101 -6.85 -20.59 14.37
N GLY A 102 -6.89 -21.17 15.56
CA GLY A 102 -5.85 -21.07 16.57
C GLY A 102 -6.18 -20.13 17.72
N ARG A 103 -5.35 -20.17 18.76
CA ARG A 103 -5.61 -19.44 20.02
C ARG A 103 -5.55 -17.91 19.89
N TYR A 104 -4.85 -17.40 18.89
CA TYR A 104 -4.72 -15.98 18.62
C TYR A 104 -5.69 -15.48 17.54
N ALA A 105 -6.45 -16.40 16.92
CA ALA A 105 -7.28 -16.06 15.78
C ALA A 105 -8.45 -15.14 16.15
N TRP A 106 -8.65 -14.14 15.31
CA TRP A 106 -9.74 -13.19 15.41
C TRP A 106 -10.93 -13.67 14.59
N HIS A 107 -12.11 -13.77 15.23
CA HIS A 107 -13.36 -14.18 14.59
C HIS A 107 -14.43 -13.13 14.77
N PRO A 108 -15.33 -12.91 13.78
CA PRO A 108 -16.50 -12.06 13.97
C PRO A 108 -17.34 -12.53 15.15
N GLY A 109 -17.84 -11.57 15.94
CA GLY A 109 -18.68 -11.86 17.10
C GLY A 109 -17.94 -12.21 18.39
N LEU A 110 -16.61 -12.24 18.40
CA LEU A 110 -15.88 -12.32 19.66
C LEU A 110 -16.05 -11.01 20.46
N PRO A 111 -16.20 -11.11 21.78
CA PRO A 111 -16.22 -9.94 22.66
C PRO A 111 -14.93 -9.12 22.52
N VAL A 112 -15.01 -7.80 22.69
CA VAL A 112 -13.88 -6.89 22.54
C VAL A 112 -12.72 -7.23 23.49
N ASP A 113 -13.05 -7.58 24.73
CA ASP A 113 -12.07 -7.98 25.75
C ASP A 113 -11.32 -9.27 25.37
N GLU A 114 -11.99 -10.17 24.66
CA GLU A 114 -11.33 -11.37 24.14
C GLU A 114 -10.42 -11.06 22.94
N LEU A 115 -10.84 -10.15 22.05
CA LEU A 115 -10.00 -9.67 20.96
C LEU A 115 -8.75 -8.98 21.49
N GLU A 116 -8.89 -8.16 22.53
CA GLU A 116 -7.79 -7.46 23.20
C GLU A 116 -6.79 -8.44 23.81
N LYS A 117 -7.28 -9.41 24.60
CA LYS A 117 -6.43 -10.45 25.21
C LYS A 117 -5.65 -11.24 24.15
N ARG A 118 -6.30 -11.59 23.04
CA ARG A 118 -5.63 -12.31 21.94
C ARG A 118 -4.56 -11.46 21.26
N LEU A 119 -4.85 -10.16 21.08
CA LEU A 119 -3.88 -9.24 20.49
C LEU A 119 -2.66 -9.05 21.40
N ASP A 120 -2.87 -8.87 22.71
CA ASP A 120 -1.78 -8.76 23.67
C ASP A 120 -0.92 -10.01 23.67
N ALA A 121 -1.54 -11.18 23.80
CA ALA A 121 -0.84 -12.46 23.80
C ALA A 121 -0.11 -12.72 22.46
N ALA A 122 -0.64 -12.23 21.33
CA ALA A 122 0.01 -12.34 20.04
C ALA A 122 1.25 -11.43 19.94
N PHE A 123 1.19 -10.20 20.47
CA PHE A 123 2.35 -9.32 20.57
C PHE A 123 3.43 -9.87 21.52
N ASP A 124 3.03 -10.50 22.62
CA ASP A 124 3.97 -11.17 23.55
C ASP A 124 4.70 -12.33 22.85
N ALA A 125 4.01 -13.07 21.97
CA ALA A 125 4.60 -14.15 21.20
C ALA A 125 5.53 -13.67 20.06
N VAL A 126 5.29 -12.45 19.55
CA VAL A 126 6.10 -11.84 18.49
C VAL A 126 6.68 -10.50 19.00
N PRO A 127 7.69 -10.52 19.87
CA PRO A 127 8.32 -9.31 20.37
C PRO A 127 8.93 -8.49 19.23
N HIS A 128 9.12 -7.19 19.48
CA HIS A 128 9.64 -6.23 18.50
C HIS A 128 8.77 -6.02 17.25
N ALA A 129 7.52 -6.50 17.23
CA ALA A 129 6.63 -6.23 16.09
C ALA A 129 6.29 -4.74 16.00
N HIS A 130 6.69 -4.08 14.92
CA HIS A 130 6.42 -2.67 14.64
C HIS A 130 5.05 -2.46 14.01
N GLY A 131 4.47 -3.49 13.41
CA GLY A 131 3.18 -3.45 12.75
C GLY A 131 2.51 -4.81 12.69
N VAL A 132 1.34 -4.80 12.11
CA VAL A 132 0.49 -5.98 11.95
C VAL A 132 0.07 -6.11 10.49
N ASN A 133 -0.02 -7.34 9.99
CA ASN A 133 -0.80 -7.65 8.80
C ASN A 133 -1.69 -8.88 9.06
N ASN A 134 -2.72 -9.05 8.23
CA ASN A 134 -3.65 -10.16 8.41
C ASN A 134 -3.15 -11.45 7.76
N HIS A 135 -3.09 -12.55 8.56
CA HIS A 135 -3.02 -13.91 8.05
C HIS A 135 -4.45 -14.38 7.71
N MET A 136 -4.66 -14.82 6.45
CA MET A 136 -6.01 -15.08 5.95
C MET A 136 -6.93 -13.87 6.14
N GLY A 137 -8.08 -14.03 6.78
CA GLY A 137 -8.93 -12.90 7.17
C GLY A 137 -9.99 -12.52 6.15
N SER A 138 -10.34 -13.38 5.19
CA SER A 138 -11.33 -13.04 4.15
C SER A 138 -12.70 -12.66 4.72
N ARG A 139 -13.08 -13.18 5.90
CA ARG A 139 -14.31 -12.80 6.62
C ARG A 139 -14.07 -11.69 7.64
N MET A 140 -13.00 -11.80 8.42
CA MET A 140 -12.72 -10.86 9.50
C MET A 140 -12.37 -9.46 8.98
N THR A 141 -11.61 -9.34 7.91
CA THR A 141 -11.25 -8.03 7.33
C THR A 141 -12.43 -7.34 6.64
N ALA A 142 -13.55 -8.03 6.41
CA ALA A 142 -14.80 -7.45 5.93
C ALA A 142 -15.68 -6.90 7.06
N ASP A 143 -15.38 -7.21 8.33
CA ASP A 143 -16.10 -6.68 9.49
C ASP A 143 -15.60 -5.27 9.85
N ALA A 144 -16.41 -4.26 9.52
CA ALA A 144 -16.05 -2.86 9.72
C ALA A 144 -15.91 -2.49 11.22
N THR A 145 -16.67 -3.13 12.10
CA THR A 145 -16.62 -2.88 13.55
C THR A 145 -15.33 -3.41 14.14
N ALA A 146 -14.99 -4.67 13.84
CA ALA A 146 -13.77 -5.30 14.30
C ALA A 146 -12.53 -4.57 13.74
N MET A 147 -12.55 -4.19 12.46
CA MET A 147 -11.45 -3.45 11.86
C MET A 147 -11.30 -2.05 12.47
N SER A 148 -12.40 -1.35 12.77
CA SER A 148 -12.31 -0.03 13.42
C SER A 148 -11.71 -0.13 14.82
N TRP A 149 -12.06 -1.16 15.57
CA TRP A 149 -11.47 -1.41 16.88
C TRP A 149 -9.97 -1.74 16.76
N LEU A 150 -9.59 -2.68 15.87
CA LEU A 150 -8.19 -3.05 15.64
C LEU A 150 -7.33 -1.83 15.28
N MET A 151 -7.80 -1.01 14.34
CA MET A 151 -7.04 0.17 13.91
C MET A 151 -6.85 1.19 15.05
N GLY A 152 -7.88 1.36 15.91
CA GLY A 152 -7.78 2.18 17.11
C GLY A 152 -6.76 1.63 18.12
N GLU A 153 -6.74 0.31 18.34
CA GLU A 153 -5.75 -0.35 19.20
C GLU A 153 -4.32 -0.19 18.67
N LEU A 154 -4.13 -0.42 17.36
CA LEU A 154 -2.82 -0.26 16.76
C LEU A 154 -2.31 1.19 16.83
N GLN A 155 -3.21 2.16 16.68
CA GLN A 155 -2.88 3.58 16.83
C GLN A 155 -2.41 3.91 18.26
N ARG A 156 -3.12 3.41 19.29
CA ARG A 156 -2.72 3.60 20.70
C ARG A 156 -1.37 2.96 21.02
N ARG A 157 -1.04 1.85 20.34
CA ARG A 157 0.23 1.12 20.50
C ARG A 157 1.35 1.63 19.59
N HIS A 158 1.11 2.68 18.79
CA HIS A 158 2.06 3.20 17.79
C HIS A 158 2.54 2.12 16.82
N ARG A 159 1.62 1.27 16.36
CA ARG A 159 1.87 0.21 15.36
C ARG A 159 1.23 0.56 14.05
N PHE A 160 1.85 0.18 12.93
CA PHE A 160 1.26 0.32 11.59
C PHE A 160 0.45 -0.91 11.19
N PHE A 161 -0.35 -0.77 10.15
CA PHE A 161 -1.13 -1.89 9.59
C PHE A 161 -0.87 -2.06 8.09
N ILE A 162 -0.74 -3.34 7.67
CA ILE A 162 -0.67 -3.69 6.25
C ILE A 162 -1.87 -4.60 5.92
N ASP A 163 -2.74 -4.13 5.03
CA ASP A 163 -3.82 -4.96 4.49
C ASP A 163 -3.26 -5.94 3.46
N SER A 164 -3.19 -7.23 3.80
CA SER A 164 -2.73 -8.29 2.90
C SER A 164 -3.72 -8.55 1.75
N ARG A 165 -4.94 -7.99 1.81
CA ARG A 165 -5.97 -8.05 0.76
C ARG A 165 -6.24 -9.48 0.30
N THR A 166 -6.49 -10.37 1.24
CA THR A 166 -6.86 -11.77 0.99
C THR A 166 -8.29 -11.93 0.46
N SER A 167 -9.07 -10.85 0.46
CA SER A 167 -10.41 -10.75 -0.08
C SER A 167 -10.63 -9.39 -0.74
N THR A 168 -11.44 -9.35 -1.79
CA THR A 168 -11.90 -8.09 -2.41
C THR A 168 -12.90 -7.33 -1.52
N ALA A 169 -13.51 -8.02 -0.54
CA ALA A 169 -14.44 -7.44 0.42
C ALA A 169 -13.76 -6.77 1.63
N THR A 170 -12.43 -6.79 1.72
CA THR A 170 -11.72 -6.16 2.83
C THR A 170 -12.04 -4.67 2.95
N VAL A 171 -12.32 -4.24 4.18
CA VAL A 171 -12.44 -2.82 4.55
C VAL A 171 -11.27 -2.35 5.40
N ALA A 172 -10.30 -3.23 5.70
CA ALA A 172 -9.22 -2.98 6.65
C ALA A 172 -8.36 -1.78 6.24
N GLY A 173 -7.84 -1.75 5.01
CA GLY A 173 -7.04 -0.65 4.50
C GLY A 173 -7.78 0.69 4.50
N ALA A 174 -9.06 0.71 4.04
CA ALA A 174 -9.90 1.91 4.06
C ALA A 174 -10.18 2.38 5.50
N THR A 175 -10.36 1.45 6.43
CA THR A 175 -10.59 1.77 7.85
C THR A 175 -9.32 2.36 8.48
N ALA A 176 -8.15 1.79 8.22
CA ALA A 176 -6.88 2.33 8.68
C ALA A 176 -6.67 3.78 8.21
N GLN A 177 -6.92 4.05 6.93
CA GLN A 177 -6.84 5.41 6.37
C GLN A 177 -7.82 6.38 7.03
N ARG A 178 -9.08 5.96 7.27
CA ARG A 178 -10.11 6.78 7.87
C ARG A 178 -9.77 7.23 9.30
N VAL A 179 -9.11 6.38 10.09
CA VAL A 179 -8.66 6.72 11.45
C VAL A 179 -7.27 7.37 11.48
N GLY A 180 -6.64 7.57 10.32
CA GLY A 180 -5.31 8.16 10.23
C GLY A 180 -4.18 7.24 10.68
N LEU A 181 -4.39 5.92 10.68
CA LEU A 181 -3.36 4.96 11.02
C LEU A 181 -2.33 4.83 9.89
N ALA A 182 -1.05 4.85 10.25
CA ALA A 182 0.04 4.52 9.33
C ALA A 182 -0.22 3.15 8.70
N SER A 183 -0.42 3.08 7.39
CA SER A 183 -0.87 1.85 6.75
C SER A 183 -0.53 1.76 5.27
N LEU A 184 -0.48 0.53 4.76
CA LEU A 184 -0.38 0.21 3.34
C LEU A 184 -1.36 -0.90 3.01
N SER A 185 -1.58 -1.11 1.72
CA SER A 185 -2.22 -2.31 1.19
C SER A 185 -1.28 -2.98 0.20
N ARG A 186 -1.32 -4.31 0.14
CA ARG A 186 -0.58 -5.11 -0.83
C ARG A 186 -1.03 -4.78 -2.26
N ASP A 187 -0.07 -4.61 -3.13
CA ASP A 187 -0.30 -4.46 -4.56
C ASP A 187 -0.14 -5.79 -5.32
N VAL A 188 0.91 -6.57 -4.99
CA VAL A 188 1.24 -7.82 -5.68
C VAL A 188 1.43 -8.96 -4.69
N PHE A 189 0.84 -10.11 -4.99
CA PHE A 189 1.12 -11.39 -4.33
C PHE A 189 2.08 -12.19 -5.22
N LEU A 190 3.22 -12.64 -4.67
CA LEU A 190 4.25 -13.29 -5.48
C LEU A 190 3.91 -14.73 -5.85
N ASP A 191 3.26 -15.45 -4.98
CA ASP A 191 3.26 -16.91 -4.95
C ASP A 191 1.88 -17.53 -4.71
N ASN A 192 0.82 -16.92 -5.29
CA ASN A 192 -0.48 -17.61 -5.43
C ASN A 192 -0.31 -18.96 -6.14
N GLU A 193 0.63 -19.03 -7.06
CA GLU A 193 1.14 -20.25 -7.67
C GLU A 193 2.62 -20.36 -7.29
N PRO A 194 3.01 -21.30 -6.39
CA PRO A 194 4.35 -21.38 -5.83
C PRO A 194 5.34 -22.13 -6.74
N THR A 195 5.40 -21.74 -8.02
CA THR A 195 6.41 -22.19 -8.99
C THR A 195 7.41 -21.09 -9.28
N ALA A 196 8.65 -21.43 -9.63
CA ALA A 196 9.68 -20.45 -9.90
C ALA A 196 9.30 -19.52 -11.06
N GLU A 197 8.67 -20.05 -12.08
CA GLU A 197 8.19 -19.32 -13.26
C GLU A 197 7.11 -18.30 -12.89
N ALA A 198 6.08 -18.74 -12.11
CA ALA A 198 4.98 -17.87 -11.71
C ALA A 198 5.46 -16.75 -10.75
N VAL A 199 6.31 -17.10 -9.78
CA VAL A 199 6.91 -16.13 -8.86
C VAL A 199 7.75 -15.10 -9.60
N ALA A 200 8.58 -15.54 -10.55
CA ALA A 200 9.37 -14.62 -11.36
C ALA A 200 8.49 -13.68 -12.18
N ALA A 201 7.43 -14.19 -12.80
CA ALA A 201 6.46 -13.38 -13.54
C ALA A 201 5.75 -12.34 -12.65
N GLN A 202 5.36 -12.70 -11.42
CA GLN A 202 4.76 -11.76 -10.48
C GLN A 202 5.77 -10.71 -9.99
N LEU A 203 7.04 -11.06 -9.82
CA LEU A 203 8.08 -10.08 -9.48
C LEU A 203 8.32 -9.09 -10.64
N GLU A 204 8.33 -9.56 -11.89
CA GLU A 204 8.38 -8.66 -13.07
C GLU A 204 7.20 -7.70 -13.09
N LYS A 205 5.99 -8.20 -12.91
CA LYS A 205 4.78 -7.39 -12.79
C LYS A 205 4.88 -6.35 -11.66
N ALA A 206 5.46 -6.72 -10.52
CA ALA A 206 5.70 -5.78 -9.42
C ALA A 206 6.68 -4.67 -9.82
N VAL A 207 7.76 -5.01 -10.53
CA VAL A 207 8.74 -4.04 -11.05
C VAL A 207 8.10 -3.08 -12.06
N GLU A 208 7.29 -3.59 -12.98
CA GLU A 208 6.55 -2.77 -13.94
C GLU A 208 5.56 -1.82 -13.23
N LEU A 209 4.84 -2.34 -12.24
CA LEU A 209 3.91 -1.55 -11.44
C LEU A 209 4.64 -0.45 -10.66
N ALA A 210 5.80 -0.77 -10.06
CA ALA A 210 6.64 0.22 -9.39
C ALA A 210 7.07 1.34 -10.34
N ARG A 211 7.48 1.02 -11.56
CA ARG A 211 7.85 2.01 -12.59
C ARG A 211 6.66 2.88 -12.99
N LYS A 212 5.49 2.28 -13.17
CA LYS A 212 4.25 2.99 -13.58
C LYS A 212 3.71 3.90 -12.49
N GLN A 213 3.68 3.44 -11.23
CA GLN A 213 3.05 4.14 -10.11
C GLN A 213 4.06 4.82 -9.17
N GLY A 214 5.36 4.56 -9.37
CA GLY A 214 6.46 5.03 -8.55
C GLY A 214 6.66 4.25 -7.25
N SER A 215 5.79 3.26 -6.90
CA SER A 215 5.97 2.40 -5.73
C SER A 215 5.11 1.14 -5.82
N VAL A 216 5.57 0.04 -5.17
CA VAL A 216 4.82 -1.22 -5.07
C VAL A 216 5.05 -1.88 -3.71
N VAL A 217 4.00 -2.46 -3.14
CA VAL A 217 4.05 -3.31 -1.93
C VAL A 217 3.82 -4.75 -2.35
N VAL A 218 4.78 -5.59 -2.05
CA VAL A 218 4.83 -6.99 -2.47
C VAL A 218 4.80 -7.90 -1.25
N ILE A 219 3.95 -8.92 -1.28
CA ILE A 219 3.89 -9.97 -0.26
C ILE A 219 4.18 -11.31 -0.91
N GLY A 220 4.97 -12.16 -0.25
CA GLY A 220 5.20 -13.55 -0.58
C GLY A 220 5.33 -14.41 0.67
N HIS A 221 5.47 -15.72 0.48
CA HIS A 221 5.63 -16.70 1.56
C HIS A 221 6.99 -17.42 1.43
N PRO A 222 7.46 -18.11 2.49
CA PRO A 222 8.76 -18.76 2.49
C PRO A 222 8.75 -20.10 1.75
N TYR A 223 8.05 -20.15 0.60
CA TYR A 223 8.11 -21.35 -0.26
C TYR A 223 9.49 -21.48 -0.90
N PRO A 224 10.01 -22.69 -1.10
CA PRO A 224 11.33 -22.88 -1.74
C PRO A 224 11.48 -22.13 -3.06
N ALA A 225 10.48 -22.22 -3.93
CA ALA A 225 10.49 -21.55 -5.23
C ALA A 225 10.51 -20.00 -5.10
N THR A 226 9.75 -19.45 -4.13
CA THR A 226 9.75 -18.02 -3.84
C THR A 226 11.14 -17.55 -3.38
N LEU A 227 11.73 -18.27 -2.44
CA LEU A 227 13.05 -17.95 -1.91
C LEU A 227 14.14 -18.06 -2.98
N ASP A 228 14.11 -19.10 -3.83
CA ASP A 228 15.07 -19.27 -4.94
C ASP A 228 15.01 -18.09 -5.92
N VAL A 229 13.83 -17.60 -6.23
CA VAL A 229 13.66 -16.42 -7.10
C VAL A 229 14.12 -15.15 -6.41
N LEU A 230 13.74 -14.93 -5.15
CA LEU A 230 14.12 -13.73 -4.41
C LEU A 230 15.63 -13.63 -4.20
N GLU A 231 16.30 -14.71 -3.80
CA GLU A 231 17.76 -14.77 -3.63
C GLU A 231 18.50 -14.40 -4.92
N ARG A 232 17.98 -14.81 -6.08
CA ARG A 232 18.56 -14.52 -7.37
C ARG A 232 18.28 -13.09 -7.84
N GLU A 233 17.06 -12.59 -7.66
CA GLU A 233 16.61 -11.36 -8.31
C GLU A 233 16.76 -10.09 -7.43
N LEU A 234 16.64 -10.21 -6.11
CA LEU A 234 16.73 -9.03 -5.23
C LEU A 234 18.06 -8.27 -5.36
N PRO A 235 19.24 -8.91 -5.48
CA PRO A 235 20.51 -8.20 -5.69
C PRO A 235 20.53 -7.40 -6.99
N ARG A 236 19.67 -7.71 -7.95
CA ARG A 236 19.62 -7.07 -9.28
C ARG A 236 18.68 -5.86 -9.34
N LEU A 237 17.85 -5.63 -8.34
CA LEU A 237 16.82 -4.58 -8.34
C LEU A 237 17.41 -3.19 -8.53
N ALA A 238 18.51 -2.88 -7.84
CA ALA A 238 19.19 -1.57 -7.98
C ALA A 238 19.67 -1.30 -9.42
N ALA A 239 20.27 -2.29 -10.06
CA ALA A 239 20.71 -2.19 -11.45
C ALA A 239 19.51 -2.04 -12.43
N ARG A 240 18.33 -2.43 -12.01
CA ARG A 240 17.08 -2.29 -12.76
C ARG A 240 16.35 -0.97 -12.48
N GLY A 241 16.96 -0.06 -11.68
CA GLY A 241 16.38 1.24 -11.32
C GLY A 241 15.26 1.14 -10.28
N ILE A 242 15.26 0.06 -9.49
CA ILE A 242 14.30 -0.15 -8.40
C ILE A 242 15.01 0.10 -7.06
N ASP A 243 14.50 1.06 -6.31
CA ASP A 243 14.92 1.36 -4.94
C ASP A 243 14.13 0.46 -3.98
N TRP A 244 14.80 -0.52 -3.38
CA TRP A 244 14.18 -1.40 -2.41
C TRP A 244 14.23 -0.79 -1.03
N ILE A 245 13.07 -0.42 -0.48
CA ILE A 245 12.93 0.31 0.79
C ILE A 245 12.11 -0.47 1.81
N GLY A 246 12.32 -0.16 3.09
CA GLY A 246 11.56 -0.74 4.20
C GLY A 246 10.09 -0.31 4.24
N VAL A 247 9.28 -1.04 5.01
CA VAL A 247 7.83 -0.82 5.13
C VAL A 247 7.53 0.58 5.68
N GLU A 248 8.19 1.01 6.75
CA GLU A 248 7.99 2.32 7.36
C GLU A 248 8.33 3.46 6.39
N GLN A 249 9.41 3.29 5.62
CA GLN A 249 9.79 4.24 4.59
C GLN A 249 8.76 4.29 3.46
N MET A 250 8.20 3.14 3.07
CA MET A 250 7.12 3.08 2.07
C MET A 250 5.84 3.75 2.56
N ILE A 251 5.48 3.59 3.84
CA ILE A 251 4.35 4.29 4.47
C ILE A 251 4.55 5.81 4.35
N ALA A 252 5.73 6.32 4.71
CA ALA A 252 6.04 7.74 4.58
C ALA A 252 5.96 8.24 3.13
N VAL A 253 6.50 7.47 2.18
CA VAL A 253 6.47 7.80 0.74
C VAL A 253 5.04 7.91 0.22
N ARG A 254 4.18 6.94 0.56
CA ARG A 254 2.77 6.94 0.11
C ARG A 254 1.93 7.98 0.84
N GLY A 255 2.17 8.18 2.14
CA GLY A 255 1.52 9.22 2.94
C GLY A 255 1.82 10.63 2.41
N ASN A 256 3.08 10.95 2.14
CA ASN A 256 3.49 12.23 1.56
C ASN A 256 2.87 12.46 0.17
N ARG A 257 2.74 11.43 -0.66
CA ARG A 257 2.07 11.55 -1.97
C ARG A 257 0.58 11.86 -1.83
N ALA A 258 -0.11 11.20 -0.90
CA ALA A 258 -1.51 11.46 -0.63
C ALA A 258 -1.73 12.91 -0.17
N MET A 259 -0.91 13.41 0.75
CA MET A 259 -0.96 14.81 1.21
C MET A 259 -0.69 15.80 0.07
N ALA A 260 0.31 15.55 -0.79
CA ALA A 260 0.63 16.41 -1.93
C ALA A 260 -0.49 16.44 -2.98
N ALA A 261 -1.21 15.34 -3.16
CA ALA A 261 -2.36 15.27 -4.06
C ALA A 261 -3.55 16.10 -3.53
N HIS A 262 -3.82 16.04 -2.22
CA HIS A 262 -4.88 16.84 -1.58
C HIS A 262 -4.55 18.34 -1.54
N GLY A 263 -3.28 18.71 -1.31
CA GLY A 263 -2.84 20.11 -1.28
C GLY A 263 -2.94 20.85 -2.61
N LYS A 264 -3.00 20.13 -3.74
CA LYS A 264 -3.21 20.72 -5.07
C LYS A 264 -4.68 21.01 -5.40
N GLY A 265 -5.63 20.55 -4.58
CA GLY A 265 -7.07 20.74 -4.77
C GLY A 265 -7.72 21.76 -3.84
N GLY A 266 -7.01 22.29 -2.87
CA GLY A 266 -7.55 23.17 -1.82
C GLY A 266 -7.24 24.64 -2.06
N ILE A 267 -8.02 25.32 -2.90
CA ILE A 267 -8.21 26.77 -2.74
C ILE A 267 -9.43 26.91 -1.82
N TYR A 268 -9.15 27.16 -0.53
CA TYR A 268 -10.19 27.68 0.35
C TYR A 268 -10.59 29.07 -0.16
N ARG A 269 -11.83 29.22 -0.63
CA ARG A 269 -12.53 30.48 -0.73
C ARG A 269 -13.42 30.65 0.49
#